data_da7005167d15c15a8dada8ccb69088d2
#
_entry.id   da7005167d15c15a8dada8ccb69088d2
#
_cell.length_a   1.000
_cell.length_b   1.000
_cell.length_c   1.000
_cell.angle_alpha   90.00
_cell.angle_beta   90.00
_cell.angle_gamma   90.00
#
_symmetry.space_group_name_H-M   'P 1'
#
loop_
_entity.id
_entity.type
_entity.pdbx_description
1 polymer ?
#
loop_
_entity_poly.entity_id
_entity_poly.type
_entity_poly.pdbx_seq_one_letter_code
_entity_poly.pdbx_strand_id
1 'polypeptide(L)'
;MDNKKIKVLIGDDSAEYGITCANELRSLGLYVVTRRKDGKVILDAIRNDTPDVVVMDAVLPGMDAIEILEKSQTFETAPAFIITSSYENAFIERQVMEKGAAYFMLKPFHISTLGSRITDLAAKGMPNPKNSANRNMEVVVTEMIHQLGVPAHIKGYHYLRAAILASIENQALLESVTKLLYPTVAMQFDTTSSRVERAIRHAIEIAWDRGDLDTINSFFAIP
;
A
#
# COMPACT_ATOMS: atom_id res chain seq x y z
N MET A 1 26.77 8.00 12.53
CA MET A 1 25.42 7.53 12.15
C MET A 1 25.56 6.07 11.79
N ASP A 2 25.06 5.19 12.64
CA ASP A 2 25.09 3.75 12.37
C ASP A 2 24.29 3.48 11.09
N ASN A 3 25.00 3.07 10.06
CA ASN A 3 24.39 2.71 8.77
C ASN A 3 23.77 1.31 8.92
N LYS A 4 22.59 1.23 9.57
CA LYS A 4 21.86 -0.02 9.74
C LYS A 4 21.62 -0.62 8.35
N LYS A 5 22.30 -1.72 8.03
CA LYS A 5 22.08 -2.43 6.75
C LYS A 5 20.65 -2.93 6.65
N ILE A 6 20.02 -2.73 5.51
CA ILE A 6 18.68 -3.25 5.20
C ILE A 6 18.72 -4.78 5.25
N LYS A 7 17.88 -5.38 6.08
CA LYS A 7 17.79 -6.83 6.27
C LYS A 7 16.72 -7.42 5.34
N VAL A 8 17.16 -8.26 4.42
CA VAL A 8 16.32 -8.88 3.39
C VAL A 8 16.20 -10.38 3.64
N LEU A 9 14.98 -10.90 3.65
CA LEU A 9 14.68 -12.32 3.65
C LEU A 9 14.25 -12.74 2.25
N ILE A 10 14.94 -13.72 1.66
CA ILE A 10 14.51 -14.37 0.40
C ILE A 10 13.91 -15.72 0.74
N GLY A 11 12.65 -15.93 0.41
CA GLY A 11 11.91 -17.18 0.58
C GLY A 11 12.20 -18.20 -0.53
N ASP A 12 13.47 -18.37 -0.86
CA ASP A 12 13.99 -19.33 -1.82
C ASP A 12 15.45 -19.63 -1.46
N ASP A 13 15.82 -20.88 -1.31
CA ASP A 13 17.20 -21.32 -1.00
C ASP A 13 17.80 -22.18 -2.12
N SER A 14 17.16 -22.17 -3.30
CA SER A 14 17.69 -22.86 -4.48
C SER A 14 19.00 -22.24 -4.95
N ALA A 15 19.92 -23.09 -5.40
CA ALA A 15 21.21 -22.65 -5.93
C ALA A 15 21.04 -21.78 -7.19
N GLU A 16 20.05 -22.13 -8.01
CA GLU A 16 19.80 -21.49 -9.30
C GLU A 16 19.25 -20.07 -9.18
N TYR A 17 18.41 -19.81 -8.16
CA TYR A 17 17.78 -18.51 -8.00
C TYR A 17 18.06 -17.88 -6.62
N GLY A 18 17.64 -18.52 -5.54
CA GLY A 18 17.67 -17.92 -4.21
C GLY A 18 19.07 -17.53 -3.74
N ILE A 19 20.03 -18.46 -3.84
CA ILE A 19 21.43 -18.23 -3.43
C ILE A 19 22.12 -17.22 -4.36
N THR A 20 21.92 -17.34 -5.67
CA THR A 20 22.48 -16.40 -6.66
C THR A 20 21.95 -14.99 -6.43
N CYS A 21 20.65 -14.84 -6.26
CA CYS A 21 20.01 -13.56 -5.95
C CYS A 21 20.54 -12.97 -4.65
N ALA A 22 20.67 -13.78 -3.59
CA ALA A 22 21.20 -13.32 -2.30
C ALA A 22 22.65 -12.81 -2.43
N ASN A 23 23.50 -13.49 -3.21
CA ASN A 23 24.89 -13.08 -3.38
C ASN A 23 25.02 -11.75 -4.14
N GLU A 24 24.24 -11.56 -5.20
CA GLU A 24 24.22 -10.28 -5.91
C GLU A 24 23.68 -9.14 -5.03
N LEU A 25 22.61 -9.35 -4.29
CA LEU A 25 22.06 -8.33 -3.38
C LEU A 25 23.05 -8.00 -2.24
N ARG A 26 23.81 -8.97 -1.74
CA ARG A 26 24.89 -8.72 -0.77
C ARG A 26 26.01 -7.85 -1.35
N SER A 27 26.35 -8.05 -2.64
CA SER A 27 27.36 -7.19 -3.31
C SER A 27 26.89 -5.74 -3.44
N LEU A 28 25.57 -5.48 -3.39
CA LEU A 28 24.97 -4.15 -3.33
C LEU A 28 24.90 -3.56 -1.91
N GLY A 29 25.50 -4.23 -0.91
CA GLY A 29 25.59 -3.76 0.47
C GLY A 29 24.40 -4.15 1.37
N LEU A 30 23.48 -4.97 0.91
CA LEU A 30 22.34 -5.47 1.69
C LEU A 30 22.73 -6.63 2.60
N TYR A 31 22.04 -6.79 3.73
CA TYR A 31 22.15 -7.98 4.58
C TYR A 31 21.06 -8.97 4.17
N VAL A 32 21.43 -10.07 3.53
CA VAL A 32 20.47 -11.01 2.91
C VAL A 32 20.56 -12.38 3.55
N VAL A 33 19.41 -12.92 3.92
CA VAL A 33 19.22 -14.28 4.43
C VAL A 33 18.28 -15.03 3.50
N THR A 34 18.60 -16.29 3.20
CA THR A 34 17.71 -17.20 2.42
C THR A 34 17.02 -18.18 3.35
N ARG A 35 15.82 -18.58 3.03
CA ARG A 35 15.07 -19.65 3.69
C ARG A 35 14.44 -20.55 2.64
N ARG A 36 14.20 -21.80 3.05
CA ARG A 36 13.54 -22.78 2.19
C ARG A 36 12.23 -22.21 1.64
N LYS A 37 11.96 -22.51 0.37
CA LYS A 37 10.73 -22.13 -0.34
C LYS A 37 9.52 -22.90 0.22
N ASP A 38 9.07 -22.48 1.39
CA ASP A 38 7.96 -23.05 2.15
C ASP A 38 7.32 -21.94 2.98
N GLY A 39 6.01 -21.76 2.84
CA GLY A 39 5.34 -20.60 3.43
C GLY A 39 5.37 -20.57 4.96
N LYS A 40 5.34 -21.74 5.64
CA LYS A 40 5.46 -21.81 7.10
C LYS A 40 6.85 -21.41 7.57
N VAL A 41 7.88 -21.90 6.88
CA VAL A 41 9.29 -21.58 7.18
C VAL A 41 9.53 -20.07 6.99
N ILE A 42 8.97 -19.49 5.94
CA ILE A 42 9.08 -18.06 5.67
C ILE A 42 8.37 -17.24 6.75
N LEU A 43 7.15 -17.62 7.13
CA LEU A 43 6.38 -16.91 8.18
C LEU A 43 7.10 -16.97 9.54
N ASP A 44 7.65 -18.11 9.91
CA ASP A 44 8.43 -18.27 11.16
C ASP A 44 9.72 -17.42 11.11
N ALA A 45 10.39 -17.36 9.95
CA ALA A 45 11.56 -16.51 9.78
C ALA A 45 11.21 -15.02 9.85
N ILE A 46 10.07 -14.58 9.31
CA ILE A 46 9.60 -13.19 9.45
C ILE A 46 9.44 -12.83 10.92
N ARG A 47 8.83 -13.71 11.71
CA ARG A 47 8.58 -13.50 13.14
C ARG A 47 9.86 -13.44 13.95
N ASN A 48 10.79 -14.38 13.69
CA ASN A 48 11.99 -14.54 14.50
C ASN A 48 13.15 -13.61 14.09
N ASP A 49 13.30 -13.41 12.78
CA ASP A 49 14.42 -12.65 12.23
C ASP A 49 14.11 -11.17 12.04
N THR A 50 12.83 -10.76 12.07
CA THR A 50 12.36 -9.39 11.85
C THR A 50 13.05 -8.71 10.66
N PRO A 51 12.92 -9.24 9.42
CA PRO A 51 13.52 -8.64 8.25
C PRO A 51 12.85 -7.30 7.92
N ASP A 52 13.59 -6.44 7.25
CA ASP A 52 13.05 -5.19 6.74
C ASP A 52 12.24 -5.42 5.44
N VAL A 53 12.71 -6.31 4.57
CA VAL A 53 12.05 -6.66 3.31
C VAL A 53 12.01 -8.17 3.15
N VAL A 54 10.89 -8.69 2.67
CA VAL A 54 10.70 -10.09 2.30
C VAL A 54 10.46 -10.20 0.80
N VAL A 55 11.26 -11.03 0.15
CA VAL A 55 11.09 -11.41 -1.27
C VAL A 55 10.66 -12.87 -1.33
N MET A 56 9.50 -13.16 -1.87
CA MET A 56 8.98 -14.52 -1.95
C MET A 56 8.05 -14.71 -3.15
N ASP A 57 7.88 -15.96 -3.58
CA ASP A 57 6.95 -16.28 -4.65
C ASP A 57 5.49 -16.17 -4.19
N ALA A 58 4.60 -15.83 -5.13
CA ALA A 58 3.16 -15.77 -4.87
C ALA A 58 2.59 -17.14 -4.48
N VAL A 59 3.08 -18.20 -5.10
CA VAL A 59 2.67 -19.58 -4.85
C VAL A 59 3.80 -20.33 -4.14
N LEU A 60 3.50 -20.79 -2.93
CA LEU A 60 4.44 -21.49 -2.06
C LEU A 60 3.80 -22.77 -1.50
N PRO A 61 4.57 -23.81 -1.26
CA PRO A 61 4.09 -24.97 -0.53
C PRO A 61 3.64 -24.62 0.89
N GLY A 62 2.59 -25.27 1.34
CA GLY A 62 2.10 -25.23 2.71
C GLY A 62 1.32 -23.96 3.09
N MET A 63 1.72 -22.78 2.64
CA MET A 63 1.06 -21.50 2.89
C MET A 63 1.44 -20.54 1.76
N ASP A 64 0.48 -19.94 1.09
CA ASP A 64 0.73 -19.01 -0.01
C ASP A 64 1.07 -17.58 0.46
N ALA A 65 1.43 -16.73 -0.48
CA ALA A 65 1.80 -15.35 -0.18
C ALA A 65 0.64 -14.55 0.42
N ILE A 66 -0.61 -14.79 0.01
CA ILE A 66 -1.80 -14.10 0.51
C ILE A 66 -1.97 -14.38 2.00
N GLU A 67 -1.90 -15.64 2.40
CA GLU A 67 -2.03 -16.04 3.80
C GLU A 67 -0.87 -15.51 4.67
N ILE A 68 0.38 -15.48 4.12
CA ILE A 68 1.53 -14.89 4.82
C ILE A 68 1.34 -13.39 5.03
N LEU A 69 0.89 -12.67 4.00
CA LEU A 69 0.59 -11.23 4.08
C LEU A 69 -0.46 -10.95 5.17
N GLU A 70 -1.57 -11.68 5.17
CA GLU A 70 -2.64 -11.52 6.17
C GLU A 70 -2.14 -11.76 7.60
N LYS A 71 -1.41 -12.85 7.83
CA LYS A 71 -0.86 -13.17 9.15
C LYS A 71 0.19 -12.15 9.61
N SER A 72 0.97 -11.63 8.69
CA SER A 72 2.02 -10.65 9.00
C SER A 72 1.46 -9.28 9.41
N GLN A 73 0.21 -8.94 9.07
CA GLN A 73 -0.45 -7.71 9.51
C GLN A 73 -0.63 -7.64 11.04
N THR A 74 -0.62 -8.79 11.73
CA THR A 74 -0.75 -8.85 13.19
C THR A 74 0.57 -8.67 13.94
N PHE A 75 1.71 -8.61 13.23
CA PHE A 75 3.03 -8.44 13.84
C PHE A 75 3.26 -6.99 14.24
N GLU A 76 4.01 -6.78 15.34
CA GLU A 76 4.37 -5.43 15.79
C GLU A 76 5.14 -4.66 14.73
N THR A 77 6.05 -5.36 14.03
CA THR A 77 6.81 -4.84 12.90
C THR A 77 6.63 -5.77 11.72
N ALA A 78 5.81 -5.37 10.76
CA ALA A 78 5.64 -6.10 9.53
C ALA A 78 6.67 -5.61 8.48
N PRO A 79 7.33 -6.54 7.76
CA PRO A 79 8.26 -6.19 6.68
C PRO A 79 7.53 -5.63 5.46
N ALA A 80 8.28 -4.99 4.56
CA ALA A 80 7.80 -4.74 3.21
C ALA A 80 7.87 -6.04 2.39
N PHE A 81 6.85 -6.34 1.61
CA PHE A 81 6.79 -7.54 0.80
C PHE A 81 6.97 -7.24 -0.69
N ILE A 82 7.90 -7.95 -1.33
CA ILE A 82 8.04 -8.02 -2.78
C ILE A 82 7.63 -9.43 -3.18
N ILE A 83 6.51 -9.54 -3.87
CA ILE A 83 5.98 -10.82 -4.33
C ILE A 83 6.46 -11.07 -5.76
N THR A 84 6.95 -12.27 -6.01
CA THR A 84 7.44 -12.69 -7.33
C THR A 84 6.58 -13.80 -7.91
N SER A 85 6.47 -13.88 -9.23
CA SER A 85 5.76 -14.98 -9.91
C SER A 85 6.45 -15.32 -11.22
N SER A 86 6.40 -16.59 -11.59
CA SER A 86 6.84 -17.05 -12.92
C SER A 86 5.70 -17.01 -13.94
N TYR A 87 4.48 -16.71 -13.53
CA TYR A 87 3.28 -16.68 -14.36
C TYR A 87 2.55 -15.36 -14.18
N GLU A 88 2.12 -14.79 -15.29
CA GLU A 88 1.22 -13.62 -15.29
C GLU A 88 -0.18 -14.06 -14.84
N ASN A 89 -0.68 -13.48 -13.75
CA ASN A 89 -2.01 -13.74 -13.23
C ASN A 89 -2.52 -12.48 -12.54
N ALA A 90 -3.34 -11.70 -13.26
CA ALA A 90 -3.88 -10.44 -12.78
C ALA A 90 -4.75 -10.59 -11.50
N PHE A 91 -5.37 -11.75 -11.29
CA PHE A 91 -6.14 -11.99 -10.08
C PHE A 91 -5.23 -12.14 -8.86
N ILE A 92 -4.17 -12.97 -8.95
CA ILE A 92 -3.20 -13.15 -7.85
C ILE A 92 -2.46 -11.85 -7.58
N GLU A 93 -2.02 -11.12 -8.62
CA GLU A 93 -1.38 -9.82 -8.48
C GLU A 93 -2.25 -8.85 -7.70
N ARG A 94 -3.52 -8.70 -8.09
CA ARG A 94 -4.48 -7.84 -7.39
C ARG A 94 -4.63 -8.26 -5.92
N GLN A 95 -4.82 -9.56 -5.65
CA GLN A 95 -5.02 -10.07 -4.30
C GLN A 95 -3.80 -9.78 -3.40
N VAL A 96 -2.57 -10.05 -3.85
CA VAL A 96 -1.38 -9.78 -3.02
C VAL A 96 -1.16 -8.27 -2.80
N MET A 97 -1.46 -7.44 -3.81
CA MET A 97 -1.37 -5.97 -3.65
C MET A 97 -2.43 -5.44 -2.68
N GLU A 98 -3.67 -5.91 -2.74
CA GLU A 98 -4.75 -5.57 -1.79
C GLU A 98 -4.41 -6.00 -0.36
N LYS A 99 -3.67 -7.10 -0.18
CA LYS A 99 -3.21 -7.59 1.12
C LYS A 99 -1.93 -6.91 1.62
N GLY A 100 -1.42 -5.92 0.89
CA GLY A 100 -0.33 -5.06 1.34
C GLY A 100 1.05 -5.41 0.84
N ALA A 101 1.16 -6.18 -0.25
CA ALA A 101 2.43 -6.30 -0.95
C ALA A 101 2.86 -4.92 -1.49
N ALA A 102 4.15 -4.61 -1.34
CA ALA A 102 4.71 -3.34 -1.81
C ALA A 102 5.02 -3.37 -3.31
N TYR A 103 5.35 -4.55 -3.83
CA TYR A 103 5.63 -4.80 -5.24
C TYR A 103 5.23 -6.21 -5.65
N PHE A 104 4.80 -6.31 -6.91
CA PHE A 104 4.69 -7.59 -7.62
C PHE A 104 5.66 -7.58 -8.80
N MET A 105 6.48 -8.62 -8.95
CA MET A 105 7.48 -8.72 -10.00
C MET A 105 7.36 -10.04 -10.74
N LEU A 106 7.23 -9.97 -12.07
CA LEU A 106 7.19 -11.16 -12.93
C LEU A 106 8.61 -11.61 -13.29
N LYS A 107 8.92 -12.89 -13.07
CA LYS A 107 10.17 -13.53 -13.48
C LYS A 107 10.16 -13.80 -15.00
N PRO A 108 11.30 -13.66 -15.72
CA PRO A 108 12.61 -13.25 -15.22
C PRO A 108 12.75 -11.72 -15.09
N PHE A 109 13.51 -11.25 -14.10
CA PHE A 109 13.87 -9.85 -13.90
C PHE A 109 15.36 -9.73 -13.54
N HIS A 110 15.93 -8.54 -13.76
CA HIS A 110 17.30 -8.26 -13.34
C HIS A 110 17.39 -8.07 -11.82
N ILE A 111 18.36 -8.70 -11.16
CA ILE A 111 18.53 -8.60 -9.70
C ILE A 111 18.88 -7.18 -9.28
N SER A 112 19.57 -6.42 -10.15
CA SER A 112 19.79 -4.99 -9.92
C SER A 112 18.49 -4.19 -9.80
N THR A 113 17.46 -4.53 -10.58
CA THR A 113 16.13 -3.92 -10.46
C THR A 113 15.48 -4.27 -9.12
N LEU A 114 15.57 -5.53 -8.69
CA LEU A 114 15.10 -5.94 -7.35
C LEU A 114 15.84 -5.17 -6.25
N GLY A 115 17.16 -5.04 -6.35
CA GLY A 115 17.97 -4.26 -5.41
C GLY A 115 17.55 -2.80 -5.31
N SER A 116 17.25 -2.14 -6.45
CA SER A 116 16.72 -0.78 -6.46
C SER A 116 15.37 -0.69 -5.76
N ARG A 117 14.43 -1.63 -6.00
CA ARG A 117 13.13 -1.65 -5.33
C ARG A 117 13.27 -1.83 -3.82
N ILE A 118 14.17 -2.72 -3.36
CA ILE A 118 14.46 -2.92 -1.94
C ILE A 118 14.99 -1.62 -1.31
N THR A 119 15.92 -0.95 -1.96
CA THR A 119 16.51 0.31 -1.47
C THR A 119 15.46 1.43 -1.44
N ASP A 120 14.63 1.55 -2.48
CA ASP A 120 13.55 2.54 -2.54
C ASP A 120 12.51 2.34 -1.42
N LEU A 121 12.16 1.09 -1.11
CA LEU A 121 11.25 0.76 -0.01
C LEU A 121 11.85 1.16 1.35
N ALA A 122 13.14 0.88 1.56
CA ALA A 122 13.81 1.24 2.80
C ALA A 122 13.97 2.77 2.96
N ALA A 123 14.26 3.50 1.87
CA ALA A 123 14.45 4.95 1.89
C ALA A 123 13.14 5.73 2.14
N LYS A 124 12.01 5.21 1.66
CA LYS A 124 10.69 5.84 1.83
C LYS A 124 10.06 5.60 3.21
N GLY A 125 10.79 4.97 4.12
CA GLY A 125 10.24 4.40 5.36
C GLY A 125 9.38 3.19 5.02
N MET A 126 9.71 2.03 5.60
CA MET A 126 9.03 0.75 5.37
C MET A 126 7.53 0.97 5.29
N PRO A 127 6.84 0.48 4.25
CA PRO A 127 5.40 0.47 4.26
C PRO A 127 4.97 -0.40 5.44
N ASN A 128 4.57 0.24 6.54
CA ASN A 128 3.81 -0.42 7.58
C ASN A 128 2.54 -0.95 6.88
N PRO A 129 2.15 -2.23 7.01
CA PRO A 129 0.93 -2.75 6.40
C PRO A 129 -0.31 -1.94 6.76
N LYS A 130 -0.33 -1.28 7.93
CA LYS A 130 -1.34 -0.26 8.28
C LYS A 130 -1.27 0.99 7.39
N ASN A 131 -0.08 1.35 6.88
CA ASN A 131 0.11 2.49 5.97
C ASN A 131 -0.05 2.13 4.49
N SER A 132 0.13 0.86 4.10
CA SER A 132 -0.10 0.44 2.71
C SER A 132 -1.59 0.33 2.39
N ALA A 133 -2.42 -0.12 3.33
CA ALA A 133 -3.86 -0.06 3.21
C ALA A 133 -4.35 1.40 3.08
N ASN A 134 -3.79 2.32 3.86
CA ASN A 134 -4.10 3.75 3.77
C ASN A 134 -3.60 4.36 2.44
N ARG A 135 -2.41 4.01 1.95
CA ARG A 135 -1.91 4.50 0.65
C ARG A 135 -2.74 3.97 -0.52
N ASN A 136 -3.13 2.69 -0.49
CA ASN A 136 -4.05 2.15 -1.49
C ASN A 136 -5.40 2.85 -1.43
N MET A 137 -5.91 3.12 -0.22
CA MET A 137 -7.14 3.87 -0.03
C MET A 137 -7.01 5.31 -0.50
N GLU A 138 -5.88 5.96 -0.25
CA GLU A 138 -5.59 7.30 -0.78
C GLU A 138 -5.62 7.35 -2.30
N VAL A 139 -5.03 6.36 -2.98
CA VAL A 139 -5.05 6.25 -4.44
C VAL A 139 -6.48 6.03 -4.92
N VAL A 140 -7.19 5.07 -4.34
CA VAL A 140 -8.60 4.78 -4.69
C VAL A 140 -9.48 6.02 -4.53
N VAL A 141 -9.40 6.69 -3.38
CA VAL A 141 -10.17 7.92 -3.11
C VAL A 141 -9.81 9.03 -4.09
N THR A 142 -8.51 9.16 -4.42
CA THR A 142 -8.03 10.14 -5.40
C THR A 142 -8.62 9.89 -6.78
N GLU A 143 -8.60 8.64 -7.24
CA GLU A 143 -9.15 8.22 -8.52
C GLU A 143 -10.67 8.41 -8.57
N MET A 144 -11.38 8.03 -7.50
CA MET A 144 -12.83 8.24 -7.41
C MET A 144 -13.22 9.72 -7.51
N ILE A 145 -12.54 10.60 -6.76
CA ILE A 145 -12.81 12.04 -6.80
C ILE A 145 -12.50 12.62 -8.19
N HIS A 146 -11.45 12.11 -8.85
CA HIS A 146 -11.09 12.51 -10.21
C HIS A 146 -12.15 12.05 -11.22
N GLN A 147 -12.64 10.81 -11.12
CA GLN A 147 -13.71 10.27 -11.98
C GLN A 147 -15.03 11.04 -11.80
N LEU A 148 -15.32 11.52 -10.59
CA LEU A 148 -16.46 12.40 -10.31
C LEU A 148 -16.31 13.81 -10.92
N GLY A 149 -15.19 14.13 -11.57
CA GLY A 149 -14.96 15.41 -12.25
C GLY A 149 -14.53 16.56 -11.33
N VAL A 150 -14.11 16.29 -10.09
CA VAL A 150 -13.60 17.33 -9.18
C VAL A 150 -12.19 17.76 -9.60
N PRO A 151 -11.93 19.06 -9.92
CA PRO A 151 -10.60 19.50 -10.34
C PRO A 151 -9.58 19.44 -9.19
N ALA A 152 -8.42 18.83 -9.42
CA ALA A 152 -7.39 18.65 -8.39
C ALA A 152 -6.75 19.94 -7.87
N HIS A 153 -6.83 21.05 -8.61
CA HIS A 153 -6.21 22.32 -8.25
C HIS A 153 -7.04 23.19 -7.27
N ILE A 154 -8.28 22.80 -6.96
CA ILE A 154 -9.14 23.55 -6.03
C ILE A 154 -8.97 23.06 -4.59
N LYS A 155 -9.08 23.97 -3.61
CA LYS A 155 -8.99 23.60 -2.19
C LYS A 155 -10.03 22.57 -1.77
N GLY A 156 -11.22 22.63 -2.35
CA GLY A 156 -12.31 21.70 -2.09
C GLY A 156 -11.95 20.26 -2.40
N TYR A 157 -11.14 20.01 -3.41
CA TYR A 157 -10.61 18.67 -3.73
C TYR A 157 -9.80 18.09 -2.58
N HIS A 158 -8.85 18.87 -2.02
CA HIS A 158 -7.99 18.42 -0.94
C HIS A 158 -8.79 18.19 0.35
N TYR A 159 -9.75 19.05 0.65
CA TYR A 159 -10.60 18.91 1.84
C TYR A 159 -11.56 17.73 1.71
N LEU A 160 -12.16 17.54 0.53
CA LEU A 160 -13.03 16.39 0.26
C LEU A 160 -12.27 15.07 0.39
N ARG A 161 -11.07 14.99 -0.21
CA ARG A 161 -10.20 13.82 -0.10
C ARG A 161 -9.85 13.51 1.36
N ALA A 162 -9.43 14.52 2.13
CA ALA A 162 -9.10 14.36 3.54
C ALA A 162 -10.32 13.94 4.38
N ALA A 163 -11.50 14.51 4.10
CA ALA A 163 -12.74 14.15 4.77
C ALA A 163 -13.11 12.68 4.55
N ILE A 164 -13.01 12.18 3.31
CA ILE A 164 -13.30 10.79 2.98
C ILE A 164 -12.31 9.86 3.71
N LEU A 165 -11.01 10.14 3.64
CA LEU A 165 -9.99 9.32 4.30
C LEU A 165 -10.18 9.29 5.82
N ALA A 166 -10.41 10.44 6.45
CA ALA A 166 -10.69 10.54 7.88
C ALA A 166 -11.94 9.73 8.28
N SER A 167 -12.99 9.75 7.44
CA SER A 167 -14.23 8.99 7.69
C SER A 167 -14.05 7.48 7.56
N ILE A 168 -13.14 7.03 6.68
CA ILE A 168 -12.78 5.61 6.55
C ILE A 168 -12.02 5.14 7.79
N GLU A 169 -11.11 5.97 8.32
CA GLU A 169 -10.34 5.67 9.52
C GLU A 169 -11.21 5.70 10.79
N ASN A 170 -12.16 6.61 10.84
CA ASN A 170 -13.05 6.80 11.98
C ASN A 170 -14.48 7.13 11.54
N GLN A 171 -15.32 6.11 11.45
CA GLN A 171 -16.73 6.25 11.04
C GLN A 171 -17.55 7.13 11.98
N ALA A 172 -17.16 7.30 13.25
CA ALA A 172 -17.86 8.18 14.17
C ALA A 172 -17.88 9.65 13.71
N LEU A 173 -16.94 10.06 12.85
CA LEU A 173 -16.93 11.40 12.25
C LEU A 173 -18.16 11.68 11.37
N LEU A 174 -18.80 10.65 10.84
CA LEU A 174 -20.01 10.77 10.02
C LEU A 174 -21.29 11.01 10.84
N GLU A 175 -21.25 10.75 12.16
CA GLU A 175 -22.40 11.02 13.05
C GLU A 175 -22.75 12.51 13.08
N SER A 176 -21.76 13.38 12.86
CA SER A 176 -21.99 14.82 12.73
C SER A 176 -20.93 15.48 11.86
N VAL A 177 -21.24 15.63 10.57
CA VAL A 177 -20.34 16.22 9.57
C VAL A 177 -19.88 17.63 9.97
N THR A 178 -20.80 18.46 10.45
CA THR A 178 -20.51 19.86 10.82
C THR A 178 -19.78 20.00 12.15
N LYS A 179 -20.03 19.10 13.13
CA LYS A 179 -19.45 19.20 14.46
C LYS A 179 -18.19 18.35 14.66
N LEU A 180 -18.01 17.29 13.85
CA LEU A 180 -16.88 16.36 13.98
C LEU A 180 -15.99 16.36 12.74
N LEU A 181 -16.55 16.08 11.55
CA LEU A 181 -15.75 15.88 10.35
C LEU A 181 -15.09 17.19 9.85
N TYR A 182 -15.87 18.26 9.64
CA TYR A 182 -15.31 19.52 9.16
C TYR A 182 -14.29 20.16 10.12
N PRO A 183 -14.46 20.14 11.46
CA PRO A 183 -13.43 20.57 12.38
C PRO A 183 -12.14 19.72 12.30
N THR A 184 -12.26 18.41 12.14
CA THR A 184 -11.10 17.51 11.98
C THR A 184 -10.29 17.86 10.73
N VAL A 185 -10.96 18.05 9.59
CA VAL A 185 -10.32 18.50 8.35
C VAL A 185 -9.74 19.91 8.50
N ALA A 186 -10.45 20.81 9.16
CA ALA A 186 -9.99 22.18 9.37
C ALA A 186 -8.69 22.26 10.17
N MET A 187 -8.52 21.42 11.19
CA MET A 187 -7.27 21.31 11.95
C MET A 187 -6.12 20.80 11.08
N GLN A 188 -6.35 19.82 10.21
CA GLN A 188 -5.31 19.26 9.33
C GLN A 188 -4.76 20.30 8.34
N PHE A 189 -5.58 21.25 7.90
CA PHE A 189 -5.22 22.26 6.90
C PHE A 189 -5.05 23.67 7.44
N ASP A 190 -4.98 23.83 8.77
CA ASP A 190 -4.85 25.13 9.45
C ASP A 190 -5.87 26.17 8.93
N THR A 191 -7.16 25.77 8.97
CA THR A 191 -8.27 26.58 8.47
C THR A 191 -9.51 26.48 9.39
N THR A 192 -10.65 27.01 8.96
CA THR A 192 -11.90 26.98 9.73
C THR A 192 -12.89 25.99 9.14
N SER A 193 -13.74 25.39 9.98
CA SER A 193 -14.79 24.45 9.55
C SER A 193 -15.71 25.06 8.48
N SER A 194 -16.06 26.32 8.59
CA SER A 194 -16.89 27.02 7.60
C SER A 194 -16.21 27.17 6.24
N ARG A 195 -14.88 27.34 6.22
CA ARG A 195 -14.12 27.37 4.96
C ARG A 195 -14.02 25.99 4.35
N VAL A 196 -13.86 24.94 5.16
CA VAL A 196 -13.88 23.55 4.70
C VAL A 196 -15.23 23.22 4.08
N GLU A 197 -16.32 23.47 4.78
CA GLU A 197 -17.68 23.23 4.29
C GLU A 197 -17.92 23.94 2.96
N ARG A 198 -17.64 25.23 2.88
CA ARG A 198 -17.84 26.03 1.67
C ARG A 198 -17.02 25.49 0.48
N ALA A 199 -15.78 25.11 0.72
CA ALA A 199 -14.90 24.61 -0.32
C ALA A 199 -15.32 23.22 -0.81
N ILE A 200 -15.76 22.32 0.09
CA ILE A 200 -16.29 20.99 -0.28
C ILE A 200 -17.60 21.16 -1.06
N ARG A 201 -18.52 21.99 -0.61
CA ARG A 201 -19.77 22.28 -1.32
C ARG A 201 -19.49 22.75 -2.75
N HIS A 202 -18.60 23.72 -2.91
CA HIS A 202 -18.20 24.21 -4.23
C HIS A 202 -17.57 23.13 -5.11
N ALA A 203 -16.74 22.22 -4.54
CA ALA A 203 -16.18 21.10 -5.27
C ALA A 203 -17.24 20.13 -5.78
N ILE A 204 -18.28 19.86 -4.96
CA ILE A 204 -19.42 19.02 -5.32
C ILE A 204 -20.25 19.68 -6.43
N GLU A 205 -20.50 20.99 -6.34
CA GLU A 205 -21.20 21.76 -7.38
C GLU A 205 -20.47 21.67 -8.73
N ILE A 206 -19.14 21.84 -8.74
CA ILE A 206 -18.34 21.70 -9.98
C ILE A 206 -18.43 20.27 -10.54
N ALA A 207 -18.35 19.24 -9.67
CA ALA A 207 -18.48 17.87 -10.10
C ALA A 207 -19.83 17.59 -10.74
N TRP A 208 -20.91 18.14 -10.16
CA TRP A 208 -22.27 18.00 -10.69
C TRP A 208 -22.47 18.72 -12.03
N ASP A 209 -21.88 19.89 -12.20
CA ASP A 209 -22.00 20.69 -13.42
C ASP A 209 -21.15 20.18 -14.59
N ARG A 210 -20.02 19.53 -14.28
CA ARG A 210 -19.00 19.12 -15.29
C ARG A 210 -18.81 17.63 -15.39
N GLY A 211 -19.25 16.87 -14.38
CA GLY A 211 -19.09 15.42 -14.31
C GLY A 211 -20.04 14.72 -15.30
N ASP A 212 -19.65 13.51 -15.68
CA ASP A 212 -20.50 12.61 -16.43
C ASP A 212 -21.58 12.03 -15.52
N LEU A 213 -22.84 12.28 -15.83
CA LEU A 213 -24.00 11.86 -15.01
C LEU A 213 -24.06 10.33 -14.85
N ASP A 214 -23.66 9.57 -15.86
CA ASP A 214 -23.67 8.11 -15.79
C ASP A 214 -22.61 7.62 -14.81
N THR A 215 -21.45 8.24 -14.81
CA THR A 215 -20.38 7.99 -13.84
C THR A 215 -20.83 8.36 -12.42
N ILE A 216 -21.41 9.55 -12.22
CA ILE A 216 -21.94 9.97 -10.91
C ILE A 216 -22.98 8.99 -10.41
N ASN A 217 -23.95 8.60 -11.24
CA ASN A 217 -24.99 7.65 -10.88
C ASN A 217 -24.44 6.26 -10.54
N SER A 218 -23.35 5.83 -11.19
CA SER A 218 -22.72 4.54 -10.89
C SER A 218 -22.12 4.48 -9.48
N PHE A 219 -21.66 5.61 -8.94
CA PHE A 219 -21.14 5.69 -7.57
C PHE A 219 -22.23 5.79 -6.50
N PHE A 220 -23.32 6.48 -6.82
CA PHE A 220 -24.37 6.76 -5.83
C PHE A 220 -25.56 5.81 -5.91
N ALA A 221 -25.54 4.83 -6.87
CA ALA A 221 -26.53 3.75 -7.02
C ALA A 221 -27.90 4.11 -6.37
N ILE A 222 -28.54 5.15 -6.86
CA ILE A 222 -29.91 5.48 -6.44
C ILE A 222 -30.82 4.52 -7.20
N PRO A 223 -31.57 3.63 -6.50
CA PRO A 223 -32.48 2.69 -7.13
C PRO A 223 -33.62 3.39 -7.89
#